data_671921798543ac8aaa6889a4dff85952
#
_entry.id   671921798543ac8aaa6889a4dff85952
#
_cell.length_a   1.000
_cell.length_b   1.000
_cell.length_c   1.000
_cell.angle_alpha   90.00
_cell.angle_beta   90.00
_cell.angle_gamma   90.00
#
_symmetry.space_group_name_H-M   'P 1'
#
loop_
_entity.id
_entity.type
_entity.pdbx_description
1 polymer ?
#
loop_
_entity_poly.entity_id
_entity_poly.type
_entity_poly.pdbx_seq_one_letter_code
_entity_poly.pdbx_strand_id
1 'polypeptide(L)'
;MPAPRHARTAQQLPLRPDGTLRLAVVADTHSQPHPQAAEHLAARAPDAILHAGDIGDLGVLDRLSRIAPVHAIRGNIDVHAPELPDVLTLDLVRSAEDPQPLLRLLLVHIGVHGPKLRAEVAAMARAHGAQAVVCGHSHVPFLGRDRGLTIFNPGSIGPRRFHLPIVFGTIDVTPAGLRFAHVDCETGAPWTPP
;
A
#
# COMPACT_ATOMS: atom_id res chain seq x y z
N MET A 1 5.44 -28.60 11.78
CA MET A 1 4.96 -28.12 10.46
C MET A 1 5.79 -26.93 10.06
N PRO A 2 6.42 -26.90 8.87
CA PRO A 2 7.08 -25.69 8.39
C PRO A 2 6.03 -24.59 8.25
N ALA A 3 6.38 -23.36 8.63
CA ALA A 3 5.52 -22.20 8.45
C ALA A 3 5.10 -22.08 6.97
N PRO A 4 3.84 -21.70 6.67
CA PRO A 4 3.41 -21.55 5.29
C PRO A 4 4.35 -20.57 4.58
N ARG A 5 4.89 -21.00 3.44
CA ARG A 5 5.74 -20.14 2.61
C ARG A 5 4.83 -19.08 1.99
N HIS A 6 4.98 -17.83 2.41
CA HIS A 6 4.31 -16.72 1.77
C HIS A 6 4.70 -16.63 0.29
N ALA A 7 3.70 -16.56 -0.59
CA ALA A 7 3.94 -16.28 -2.01
C ALA A 7 4.52 -14.85 -2.14
N ARG A 8 5.73 -14.76 -2.70
CA ARG A 8 6.49 -13.49 -2.82
C ARG A 8 6.69 -13.16 -4.27
N THR A 9 6.51 -11.90 -4.60
CA THR A 9 6.70 -11.37 -5.96
C THR A 9 7.49 -10.06 -5.88
N ALA A 10 8.30 -9.80 -6.90
CA ALA A 10 8.93 -8.51 -7.12
C ALA A 10 8.37 -7.91 -8.42
N GLN A 11 8.05 -6.62 -8.38
CA GLN A 11 7.57 -5.85 -9.53
C GLN A 11 8.36 -4.56 -9.63
N GLN A 12 8.45 -4.03 -10.85
CA GLN A 12 9.11 -2.77 -11.13
C GLN A 12 8.08 -1.73 -11.55
N LEU A 13 8.28 -0.50 -11.11
CA LEU A 13 7.46 0.64 -11.47
C LEU A 13 8.36 1.81 -11.87
N PRO A 14 8.36 2.19 -13.15
CA PRO A 14 9.20 3.28 -13.61
C PRO A 14 8.68 4.63 -13.13
N LEU A 15 9.61 5.53 -12.80
CA LEU A 15 9.31 6.92 -12.52
C LEU A 15 8.94 7.65 -13.82
N ARG A 16 8.25 8.77 -13.68
CA ARG A 16 8.05 9.74 -14.77
C ARG A 16 9.41 10.31 -15.22
N PRO A 17 9.50 10.88 -16.43
CA PRO A 17 10.76 11.47 -16.92
C PRO A 17 11.35 12.57 -16.02
N ASP A 18 10.51 13.25 -15.22
CA ASP A 18 10.93 14.25 -14.24
C ASP A 18 11.43 13.66 -12.90
N GLY A 19 11.49 12.32 -12.80
CA GLY A 19 11.92 11.62 -11.61
C GLY A 19 10.87 11.56 -10.50
N THR A 20 9.61 11.86 -10.82
CA THR A 20 8.49 11.79 -9.87
C THR A 20 7.61 10.57 -10.13
N LEU A 21 6.82 10.20 -9.11
CA LEU A 21 5.75 9.20 -9.22
C LEU A 21 4.75 9.45 -8.11
N ARG A 22 3.47 9.27 -8.41
CA ARG A 22 2.41 9.35 -7.41
C ARG A 22 1.71 8.01 -7.26
N LEU A 23 1.74 7.46 -6.05
CA LEU A 23 1.02 6.25 -5.70
C LEU A 23 -0.16 6.58 -4.81
N ALA A 24 -1.32 6.02 -5.12
CA ALA A 24 -2.40 5.90 -4.15
C ALA A 24 -2.25 4.57 -3.42
N VAL A 25 -2.58 4.54 -2.13
CA VAL A 25 -2.46 3.34 -1.30
C VAL A 25 -3.77 3.08 -0.61
N VAL A 26 -4.32 1.91 -0.79
CA VAL A 26 -5.58 1.47 -0.18
C VAL A 26 -5.38 0.12 0.52
N ALA A 27 -6.22 -0.16 1.49
CA ALA A 27 -6.28 -1.45 2.18
C ALA A 27 -7.68 -1.70 2.73
N ASP A 28 -7.91 -2.95 3.12
CA ASP A 28 -9.05 -3.33 3.96
C ASP A 28 -10.39 -2.89 3.35
N THR A 29 -10.59 -3.15 2.05
CA THR A 29 -11.82 -2.79 1.32
C THR A 29 -13.00 -3.67 1.68
N HIS A 30 -12.75 -4.91 2.12
CA HIS A 30 -13.79 -5.86 2.53
C HIS A 30 -14.99 -5.92 1.56
N SER A 31 -14.74 -5.95 0.24
CA SER A 31 -15.71 -5.94 -0.86
C SER A 31 -16.51 -4.64 -1.05
N GLN A 32 -16.48 -3.73 -0.08
CA GLN A 32 -17.35 -2.55 0.01
C GLN A 32 -16.54 -1.27 0.24
N PRO A 33 -15.75 -0.81 -0.76
CA PRO A 33 -15.05 0.46 -0.65
C PRO A 33 -16.07 1.61 -0.51
N HIS A 34 -15.69 2.64 0.24
CA HIS A 34 -16.52 3.83 0.43
C HIS A 34 -16.95 4.42 -0.92
N PRO A 35 -18.22 4.83 -1.10
CA PRO A 35 -18.72 5.27 -2.40
C PRO A 35 -17.92 6.40 -3.04
N GLN A 36 -17.40 7.35 -2.24
CA GLN A 36 -16.61 8.49 -2.73
C GLN A 36 -15.12 8.16 -2.92
N ALA A 37 -14.65 6.98 -2.47
CA ALA A 37 -13.23 6.63 -2.57
C ALA A 37 -12.72 6.68 -4.01
N ALA A 38 -13.49 6.17 -4.98
CA ALA A 38 -13.08 6.15 -6.38
C ALA A 38 -12.90 7.57 -6.95
N GLU A 39 -13.82 8.50 -6.63
CA GLU A 39 -13.74 9.90 -7.05
C GLU A 39 -12.49 10.58 -6.48
N HIS A 40 -12.29 10.45 -5.16
CA HIS A 40 -11.16 11.09 -4.49
C HIS A 40 -9.81 10.47 -4.87
N LEU A 41 -9.77 9.15 -5.14
CA LEU A 41 -8.58 8.49 -5.70
C LEU A 41 -8.26 9.04 -7.09
N ALA A 42 -9.26 9.10 -7.98
CA ALA A 42 -9.09 9.63 -9.33
C ALA A 42 -8.64 11.10 -9.33
N ALA A 43 -9.18 11.92 -8.42
CA ALA A 43 -8.79 13.32 -8.26
C ALA A 43 -7.31 13.51 -7.85
N ARG A 44 -6.67 12.47 -7.30
CA ARG A 44 -5.22 12.48 -7.00
C ARG A 44 -4.36 12.18 -8.21
N ALA A 45 -4.95 11.74 -9.33
CA ALA A 45 -4.26 11.35 -10.56
C ALA A 45 -3.04 10.44 -10.28
N PRO A 46 -3.22 9.27 -9.63
CA PRO A 46 -2.12 8.38 -9.31
C PRO A 46 -1.59 7.69 -10.57
N ASP A 47 -0.30 7.41 -10.59
CA ASP A 47 0.34 6.59 -11.63
C ASP A 47 0.06 5.10 -11.41
N ALA A 48 -0.11 4.72 -10.15
CA ALA A 48 -0.50 3.36 -9.75
C ALA A 48 -1.23 3.38 -8.41
N ILE A 49 -1.98 2.31 -8.14
CA ILE A 49 -2.66 2.06 -6.87
C ILE A 49 -2.03 0.83 -6.23
N LEU A 50 -1.64 0.95 -4.97
CA LEU A 50 -1.19 -0.16 -4.14
C LEU A 50 -2.34 -0.62 -3.25
N HIS A 51 -2.66 -1.92 -3.28
CA HIS A 51 -3.66 -2.50 -2.38
C HIS A 51 -2.99 -3.42 -1.36
N ALA A 52 -2.98 -3.03 -0.11
CA ALA A 52 -2.28 -3.73 0.97
C ALA A 52 -3.11 -4.85 1.63
N GLY A 53 -4.01 -5.49 0.86
CA GLY A 53 -4.76 -6.69 1.28
C GLY A 53 -6.10 -6.44 1.96
N ASP A 54 -6.78 -7.52 2.31
CA ASP A 54 -8.17 -7.59 2.75
C ASP A 54 -9.12 -6.95 1.74
N ILE A 55 -9.03 -7.47 0.51
CA ILE A 55 -9.77 -7.02 -0.66
C ILE A 55 -11.24 -7.45 -0.57
N GLY A 56 -11.44 -8.75 -0.32
CA GLY A 56 -12.73 -9.42 -0.40
C GLY A 56 -13.09 -9.79 -1.84
N ASP A 57 -14.16 -9.22 -2.39
CA ASP A 57 -14.52 -9.41 -3.80
C ASP A 57 -13.47 -8.79 -4.73
N LEU A 58 -12.85 -9.61 -5.57
CA LEU A 58 -11.81 -9.19 -6.52
C LEU A 58 -12.29 -8.17 -7.55
N GLY A 59 -13.59 -8.05 -7.80
CA GLY A 59 -14.16 -6.96 -8.59
C GLY A 59 -13.85 -5.56 -8.04
N VAL A 60 -13.38 -5.46 -6.80
CA VAL A 60 -12.79 -4.21 -6.26
C VAL A 60 -11.56 -3.81 -7.06
N LEU A 61 -10.67 -4.77 -7.36
CA LEU A 61 -9.44 -4.49 -8.14
C LEU A 61 -9.78 -4.03 -9.56
N ASP A 62 -10.82 -4.63 -10.19
CA ASP A 62 -11.30 -4.20 -11.50
C ASP A 62 -11.82 -2.77 -11.50
N ARG A 63 -12.51 -2.37 -10.43
CA ARG A 63 -12.98 -0.99 -10.28
C ARG A 63 -11.83 -0.01 -10.09
N LEU A 64 -10.85 -0.36 -9.25
CA LEU A 64 -9.66 0.46 -9.02
C LEU A 64 -8.79 0.56 -10.26
N SER A 65 -8.67 -0.51 -11.07
CA SER A 65 -7.85 -0.52 -12.29
C SER A 65 -8.36 0.43 -13.39
N ARG A 66 -9.61 0.88 -13.30
CA ARG A 66 -10.15 1.94 -14.18
C ARG A 66 -9.58 3.33 -13.86
N ILE A 67 -8.99 3.49 -12.67
CA ILE A 67 -8.36 4.75 -12.26
C ILE A 67 -6.88 4.73 -12.62
N ALA A 68 -6.17 3.68 -12.23
CA ALA A 68 -4.75 3.46 -12.51
C ALA A 68 -4.38 1.98 -12.35
N PRO A 69 -3.24 1.51 -12.89
CA PRO A 69 -2.75 0.15 -12.67
C PRO A 69 -2.71 -0.21 -11.19
N VAL A 70 -3.15 -1.43 -10.84
CA VAL A 70 -3.24 -1.89 -9.44
C VAL A 70 -2.17 -2.93 -9.15
N HIS A 71 -1.41 -2.73 -8.09
CA HIS A 71 -0.48 -3.69 -7.51
C HIS A 71 -1.03 -4.13 -6.16
N ALA A 72 -1.49 -5.38 -6.07
CA ALA A 72 -2.19 -5.89 -4.90
C ALA A 72 -1.47 -7.06 -4.25
N ILE A 73 -1.65 -7.19 -2.95
CA ILE A 73 -1.30 -8.37 -2.17
C ILE A 73 -2.55 -8.92 -1.50
N ARG A 74 -2.49 -10.19 -1.09
CA ARG A 74 -3.56 -10.78 -0.26
C ARG A 74 -3.51 -10.26 1.16
N GLY A 75 -4.70 -10.11 1.77
CA GLY A 75 -4.88 -10.08 3.21
C GLY A 75 -5.36 -11.43 3.75
N ASN A 76 -5.70 -11.47 5.02
CA ASN A 76 -6.12 -12.70 5.69
C ASN A 76 -7.51 -13.21 5.27
N ILE A 77 -8.35 -12.37 4.68
CA ILE A 77 -9.66 -12.79 4.14
C ILE A 77 -9.59 -13.25 2.68
N ASP A 78 -8.49 -12.97 1.95
CA ASP A 78 -8.37 -13.20 0.50
C ASP A 78 -7.87 -14.63 0.19
N VAL A 79 -8.36 -15.62 0.94
CA VAL A 79 -7.94 -17.03 0.82
C VAL A 79 -8.29 -17.63 -0.55
N HIS A 80 -9.24 -17.02 -1.27
CA HIS A 80 -9.71 -17.47 -2.58
C HIS A 80 -8.98 -16.79 -3.75
N ALA A 81 -7.95 -15.99 -3.48
CA ALA A 81 -7.14 -15.27 -4.48
C ALA A 81 -5.68 -15.80 -4.50
N PRO A 82 -5.45 -17.07 -4.87
CA PRO A 82 -4.11 -17.67 -4.82
C PRO A 82 -3.14 -17.04 -5.84
N GLU A 83 -3.64 -16.34 -6.84
CA GLU A 83 -2.87 -15.61 -7.85
C GLU A 83 -2.21 -14.34 -7.29
N LEU A 84 -2.74 -13.78 -6.19
CA LEU A 84 -2.13 -12.64 -5.54
C LEU A 84 -1.02 -13.06 -4.57
N PRO A 85 0.09 -12.33 -4.52
CA PRO A 85 1.15 -12.63 -3.56
C PRO A 85 0.75 -12.22 -2.13
N ASP A 86 1.37 -12.84 -1.12
CA ASP A 86 1.28 -12.42 0.28
C ASP A 86 2.21 -11.24 0.57
N VAL A 87 3.30 -11.15 -0.21
CA VAL A 87 4.32 -10.10 -0.07
C VAL A 87 4.73 -9.64 -1.46
N LEU A 88 4.71 -8.33 -1.65
CA LEU A 88 5.19 -7.69 -2.87
C LEU A 88 6.36 -6.76 -2.55
N THR A 89 7.49 -6.96 -3.23
CA THR A 89 8.57 -5.99 -3.28
C THR A 89 8.36 -5.13 -4.53
N LEU A 90 8.18 -3.83 -4.34
CA LEU A 90 7.99 -2.89 -5.44
C LEU A 90 9.27 -2.06 -5.60
N ASP A 91 9.95 -2.27 -6.71
CA ASP A 91 11.15 -1.56 -7.11
C ASP A 91 10.76 -0.32 -7.92
N LEU A 92 11.04 0.86 -7.40
CA LEU A 92 10.88 2.11 -8.11
C LEU A 92 12.16 2.35 -8.91
N VAL A 93 12.05 2.30 -10.24
CA VAL A 93 13.17 2.35 -11.17
C VAL A 93 13.13 3.64 -12.00
N ARG A 94 14.28 4.08 -12.51
CA ARG A 94 14.35 5.30 -13.32
C ARG A 94 13.51 5.19 -14.59
N SER A 95 13.65 4.07 -15.27
CA SER A 95 12.88 3.73 -16.47
C SER A 95 12.86 2.20 -16.64
N ALA A 96 12.10 1.72 -17.62
CA ALA A 96 12.08 0.29 -17.94
C ALA A 96 13.43 -0.22 -18.50
N GLU A 97 14.19 0.67 -19.13
CA GLU A 97 15.52 0.38 -19.69
C GLU A 97 16.64 0.45 -18.62
N ASP A 98 16.38 1.14 -17.50
CA ASP A 98 17.29 1.23 -16.35
C ASP A 98 16.62 0.59 -15.11
N PRO A 99 16.67 -0.76 -15.01
CA PRO A 99 15.92 -1.51 -14.01
C PRO A 99 16.55 -1.49 -12.62
N GLN A 100 17.62 -0.70 -12.41
CA GLN A 100 18.24 -0.57 -11.09
C GLN A 100 17.29 0.17 -10.12
N PRO A 101 16.94 -0.44 -8.98
CA PRO A 101 16.04 0.19 -8.04
C PRO A 101 16.66 1.45 -7.43
N LEU A 102 15.97 2.57 -7.56
CA LEU A 102 16.28 3.82 -6.86
C LEU A 102 15.74 3.78 -5.42
N LEU A 103 14.53 3.27 -5.29
CA LEU A 103 13.83 3.09 -4.03
C LEU A 103 13.07 1.76 -4.08
N ARG A 104 12.81 1.19 -2.91
CA ARG A 104 12.08 -0.07 -2.78
C ARG A 104 11.07 0.01 -1.67
N LEU A 105 9.84 -0.39 -1.97
CA LEU A 105 8.77 -0.55 -1.01
C LEU A 105 8.51 -2.04 -0.77
N LEU A 106 8.21 -2.41 0.46
CA LEU A 106 7.72 -3.74 0.81
C LEU A 106 6.24 -3.65 1.19
N LEU A 107 5.39 -4.36 0.48
CA LEU A 107 3.98 -4.51 0.82
C LEU A 107 3.78 -5.83 1.55
N VAL A 108 3.10 -5.78 2.69
CA VAL A 108 2.71 -6.95 3.49
C VAL A 108 1.46 -6.60 4.29
N HIS A 109 0.45 -7.48 4.28
CA HIS A 109 -0.83 -7.11 4.91
C HIS A 109 -0.68 -6.92 6.43
N ILE A 110 -0.15 -7.88 7.17
CA ILE A 110 0.05 -7.80 8.62
C ILE A 110 1.50 -7.41 8.92
N GLY A 111 1.80 -6.11 8.89
CA GLY A 111 3.16 -5.59 9.02
C GLY A 111 3.59 -5.23 10.44
N VAL A 112 2.62 -4.88 11.30
CA VAL A 112 2.90 -4.26 12.61
C VAL A 112 2.25 -5.00 13.78
N HIS A 113 2.79 -4.76 14.96
CA HIS A 113 2.17 -5.02 16.25
C HIS A 113 2.24 -3.73 17.08
N GLY A 114 1.09 -3.06 17.25
CA GLY A 114 1.08 -1.67 17.73
C GLY A 114 1.90 -0.77 16.77
N PRO A 115 2.72 0.15 17.27
CA PRO A 115 3.48 1.08 16.43
C PRO A 115 4.80 0.47 15.88
N LYS A 116 5.09 -0.81 16.14
CA LYS A 116 6.36 -1.45 15.80
C LYS A 116 6.18 -2.48 14.71
N LEU A 117 7.18 -2.58 13.83
CA LEU A 117 7.25 -3.67 12.85
C LEU A 117 7.37 -5.03 13.55
N ARG A 118 6.66 -6.02 13.03
CA ARG A 118 6.90 -7.42 13.35
C ARG A 118 8.35 -7.77 12.99
N ALA A 119 9.00 -8.59 13.82
CA ALA A 119 10.42 -8.89 13.65
C ALA A 119 10.73 -9.51 12.28
N GLU A 120 9.88 -10.43 11.84
CA GLU A 120 10.00 -11.09 10.54
C GLU A 120 9.84 -10.12 9.36
N VAL A 121 8.93 -9.13 9.48
CA VAL A 121 8.72 -8.10 8.46
C VAL A 121 9.90 -7.15 8.39
N ALA A 122 10.43 -6.72 9.54
CA ALA A 122 11.61 -5.87 9.59
C ALA A 122 12.86 -6.58 9.03
N ALA A 123 13.01 -7.88 9.29
CA ALA A 123 14.10 -8.68 8.73
C ALA A 123 13.95 -8.81 7.21
N MET A 124 12.74 -9.07 6.72
CA MET A 124 12.42 -9.17 5.30
C MET A 124 12.67 -7.84 4.58
N ALA A 125 12.19 -6.72 5.11
CA ALA A 125 12.39 -5.40 4.53
C ALA A 125 13.88 -5.07 4.38
N ARG A 126 14.69 -5.36 5.40
CA ARG A 126 16.14 -5.18 5.33
C ARG A 126 16.82 -6.10 4.33
N ALA A 127 16.43 -7.39 4.30
CA ALA A 127 16.99 -8.36 3.36
C ALA A 127 16.73 -7.96 1.89
N HIS A 128 15.60 -7.30 1.63
CA HIS A 128 15.26 -6.77 0.31
C HIS A 128 15.74 -5.33 0.08
N GLY A 129 16.35 -4.66 1.06
CA GLY A 129 16.79 -3.27 0.95
C GLY A 129 15.64 -2.27 0.81
N ALA A 130 14.47 -2.58 1.37
CA ALA A 130 13.32 -1.67 1.35
C ALA A 130 13.55 -0.47 2.28
N GLN A 131 13.07 0.71 1.86
CA GLN A 131 13.09 1.95 2.66
C GLN A 131 11.78 2.15 3.44
N ALA A 132 10.69 1.58 2.95
CA ALA A 132 9.40 1.66 3.60
C ALA A 132 8.64 0.33 3.53
N VAL A 133 7.83 0.09 4.56
CA VAL A 133 6.88 -1.01 4.65
C VAL A 133 5.47 -0.42 4.58
N VAL A 134 4.70 -0.87 3.59
CA VAL A 134 3.27 -0.56 3.44
C VAL A 134 2.48 -1.75 3.96
N CYS A 135 1.53 -1.50 4.86
CA CYS A 135 0.70 -2.56 5.45
C CYS A 135 -0.75 -2.11 5.63
N GLY A 136 -1.64 -3.05 5.95
CA GLY A 136 -3.05 -2.84 6.24
C GLY A 136 -3.46 -3.45 7.58
N HIS A 137 -4.54 -4.21 7.58
CA HIS A 137 -5.07 -5.07 8.64
C HIS A 137 -5.63 -4.35 9.87
N SER A 138 -4.95 -3.38 10.41
CA SER A 138 -5.40 -2.69 11.63
C SER A 138 -6.55 -1.72 11.37
N HIS A 139 -6.77 -1.30 10.12
CA HIS A 139 -7.65 -0.20 9.71
C HIS A 139 -7.27 1.16 10.32
N VAL A 140 -6.17 1.23 11.05
CA VAL A 140 -5.70 2.47 11.68
C VAL A 140 -4.71 3.15 10.75
N PRO A 141 -5.02 4.36 10.25
CA PRO A 141 -4.05 5.11 9.47
C PRO A 141 -2.83 5.44 10.34
N PHE A 142 -1.65 5.11 9.82
CA PHE A 142 -0.42 5.24 10.61
C PHE A 142 0.77 5.59 9.71
N LEU A 143 1.54 6.57 10.14
CA LEU A 143 2.84 6.87 9.59
C LEU A 143 3.85 6.94 10.74
N GLY A 144 4.88 6.11 10.68
CA GLY A 144 5.88 6.06 11.74
C GLY A 144 7.21 5.51 11.27
N ARG A 145 8.14 5.36 12.22
CA ARG A 145 9.46 4.75 11.97
C ARG A 145 9.79 3.73 13.03
N ASP A 146 10.31 2.58 12.59
CA ASP A 146 10.89 1.58 13.47
C ASP A 146 12.10 0.95 12.79
N ARG A 147 13.21 0.78 13.55
CA ARG A 147 14.45 0.11 13.09
C ARG A 147 15.02 0.69 11.78
N GLY A 148 14.88 2.00 11.57
CA GLY A 148 15.36 2.70 10.37
C GLY A 148 14.42 2.63 9.16
N LEU A 149 13.31 1.88 9.24
CA LEU A 149 12.32 1.73 8.20
C LEU A 149 11.13 2.67 8.43
N THR A 150 10.60 3.24 7.36
CA THR A 150 9.31 3.93 7.40
C THR A 150 8.18 2.89 7.39
N ILE A 151 7.17 3.11 8.21
CA ILE A 151 5.96 2.28 8.27
C ILE A 151 4.80 3.13 7.79
N PHE A 152 4.04 2.63 6.83
CA PHE A 152 2.87 3.32 6.32
C PHE A 152 1.68 2.37 6.26
N ASN A 153 0.63 2.70 7.00
CA ASN A 153 -0.68 2.07 6.90
C ASN A 153 -1.66 3.11 6.37
N PRO A 154 -2.28 2.91 5.21
CA PRO A 154 -3.19 3.89 4.62
C PRO A 154 -4.51 4.04 5.40
N GLY A 155 -4.77 3.21 6.40
CA GLY A 155 -6.09 3.03 6.99
C GLY A 155 -6.94 2.07 6.16
N SER A 156 -8.24 2.28 6.15
CA SER A 156 -9.21 1.47 5.41
C SER A 156 -10.14 2.35 4.58
N ILE A 157 -10.42 1.93 3.36
CA ILE A 157 -11.49 2.50 2.54
C ILE A 157 -12.76 1.64 2.54
N GLY A 158 -12.79 0.55 3.29
CA GLY A 158 -13.93 -0.34 3.47
C GLY A 158 -14.94 0.19 4.51
N PRO A 159 -15.84 -0.68 4.97
CA PRO A 159 -16.82 -0.32 5.97
C PRO A 159 -16.18 0.23 7.25
N ARG A 160 -16.75 1.31 7.77
CA ARG A 160 -16.26 1.95 8.99
C ARG A 160 -16.23 0.96 10.16
N ARG A 161 -15.10 0.91 10.85
CA ARG A 161 -14.96 0.15 12.09
C ARG A 161 -14.84 1.11 13.27
N PHE A 162 -15.75 0.98 14.24
CA PHE A 162 -15.80 1.82 15.43
C PHE A 162 -15.78 3.33 15.09
N HIS A 163 -14.84 4.05 15.62
CA HIS A 163 -14.64 5.49 15.41
C HIS A 163 -13.48 5.80 14.44
N LEU A 164 -12.93 4.78 13.77
CA LEU A 164 -11.84 4.98 12.83
C LEU A 164 -12.30 5.77 11.61
N PRO A 165 -11.45 6.65 11.07
CA PRO A 165 -11.76 7.35 9.83
C PRO A 165 -11.76 6.38 8.65
N ILE A 166 -12.49 6.73 7.59
CA ILE A 166 -12.38 6.04 6.30
C ILE A 166 -11.41 6.85 5.46
N VAL A 167 -10.21 6.31 5.26
CA VAL A 167 -9.10 7.04 4.65
C VAL A 167 -8.30 6.14 3.71
N PHE A 168 -7.63 6.77 2.74
CA PHE A 168 -6.61 6.15 1.93
C PHE A 168 -5.29 6.92 2.05
N GLY A 169 -4.21 6.32 1.59
CA GLY A 169 -2.89 6.92 1.60
C GLY A 169 -2.47 7.44 0.23
N THR A 170 -1.50 8.36 0.22
CA THR A 170 -0.70 8.70 -0.95
C THR A 170 0.78 8.61 -0.62
N ILE A 171 1.58 8.20 -1.63
CA ILE A 171 3.03 8.23 -1.58
C ILE A 171 3.49 9.01 -2.79
N ASP A 172 4.00 10.23 -2.58
CA ASP A 172 4.65 10.99 -3.64
C ASP A 172 6.16 10.68 -3.61
N VAL A 173 6.66 10.14 -4.71
CA VAL A 173 8.08 9.94 -4.96
C VAL A 173 8.61 11.18 -5.63
N THR A 174 9.68 11.74 -5.10
CA THR A 174 10.34 12.93 -5.64
C THR A 174 11.86 12.75 -5.59
N PRO A 175 12.65 13.56 -6.29
CA PRO A 175 14.12 13.54 -6.12
C PRO A 175 14.60 13.77 -4.68
N ALA A 176 13.76 14.38 -3.82
CA ALA A 176 14.05 14.58 -2.40
C ALA A 176 13.66 13.36 -1.53
N GLY A 177 13.02 12.34 -2.09
CA GLY A 177 12.60 11.12 -1.40
C GLY A 177 11.08 10.91 -1.38
N LEU A 178 10.63 10.11 -0.42
CA LEU A 178 9.24 9.70 -0.27
C LEU A 178 8.47 10.67 0.65
N ARG A 179 7.29 11.07 0.22
CA ARG A 179 6.34 11.85 1.03
C ARG A 179 5.06 11.04 1.17
N PHE A 180 4.60 10.87 2.40
CA PHE A 180 3.42 10.10 2.75
C PHE A 180 2.34 11.02 3.28
N ALA A 181 1.09 10.77 2.90
CA ALA A 181 -0.05 11.49 3.43
C ALA A 181 -1.29 10.59 3.48
N HIS A 182 -2.26 10.97 4.30
CA HIS A 182 -3.59 10.35 4.32
C HIS A 182 -4.63 11.32 3.78
N VAL A 183 -5.68 10.77 3.19
CA VAL A 183 -6.80 11.50 2.59
C VAL A 183 -8.09 10.91 3.12
N ASP A 184 -8.95 11.76 3.62
CA ASP A 184 -10.28 11.41 4.07
C ASP A 184 -11.17 11.04 2.88
N CYS A 185 -11.80 9.87 2.90
CA CYS A 185 -12.66 9.39 1.82
C CYS A 185 -14.02 10.08 1.76
N GLU A 186 -14.46 10.70 2.84
CA GLU A 186 -15.77 11.37 2.90
C GLU A 186 -15.68 12.78 2.34
N THR A 187 -14.54 13.44 2.50
CA THR A 187 -14.36 14.85 2.15
C THR A 187 -13.34 15.10 1.04
N GLY A 188 -12.45 14.14 0.78
CA GLY A 188 -11.30 14.32 -0.09
C GLY A 188 -10.21 15.24 0.47
N ALA A 189 -10.35 15.72 1.70
CA ALA A 189 -9.38 16.59 2.35
C ALA A 189 -8.17 15.80 2.87
N PRO A 190 -7.01 16.46 3.06
CA PRO A 190 -5.92 15.84 3.81
C PRO A 190 -6.38 15.44 5.21
N TRP A 191 -6.01 14.24 5.63
CA TRP A 191 -6.29 13.75 6.97
C TRP A 191 -4.99 13.62 7.76
N THR A 192 -4.99 14.06 9.01
CA THR A 192 -3.89 13.90 9.96
C THR A 192 -4.41 13.26 11.23
N PRO A 193 -3.64 12.39 11.91
CA PRO A 193 -4.01 11.92 13.23
C PRO A 193 -4.25 13.09 14.19
N PRO A 194 -5.24 12.97 15.09
CA PRO A 194 -5.49 13.96 16.13
C PRO A 194 -4.35 14.07 17.13
#